data_13f84edb8df0c44a36433a73799a4f29
#
_entry.id   13f84edb8df0c44a36433a73799a4f29
#
_cell.length_a   1.000
_cell.length_b   1.000
_cell.length_c   1.000
_cell.angle_alpha   90.00
_cell.angle_beta   90.00
_cell.angle_gamma   90.00
#
_symmetry.space_group_name_H-M   'P 1'
#
loop_
_entity.id
_entity.type
_entity.pdbx_description
1 polymer ?
#
loop_
_entity_poly.entity_id
_entity_poly.type
_entity_poly.pdbx_seq_one_letter_code
_entity_poly.pdbx_strand_id
1 'polypeptide(L)'
;MSESYDAGSIQVLEGLEAVRKRPGMYLGDPHDGSALHHCIWEVVDNSVDEHLAGFNNTVEVVLHADHSLSVRDFGRGIPVDQHEEYGVSAAEVIMTKLHAGGKFDNSSYKVSGGLHGVGVSAVNAVSEWMNVVIHRDGNVYKQRFEAGVRVTDLETIGTCDDTGTTITFKPDTTIFTNIVEFDFDQIDSRLKETSFLNAGLRIVITDERGEENHTVEHHYAGGISEFVKPVSYTHLRAHET
;
A
#
# COMPACT_ATOMS: atom_id res chain seq x y z
N MET A 1 27.25 31.92 -19.98
CA MET A 1 27.34 30.87 -21.01
C MET A 1 25.98 30.17 -20.99
N SER A 2 25.18 30.30 -22.03
CA SER A 2 23.90 29.57 -22.15
C SER A 2 24.26 28.11 -22.46
N GLU A 3 23.92 27.18 -21.56
CA GLU A 3 23.97 25.78 -21.89
C GLU A 3 23.09 25.54 -23.13
N SER A 4 23.66 24.99 -24.18
CA SER A 4 22.92 24.68 -25.39
C SER A 4 21.96 23.51 -25.09
N TYR A 5 20.67 23.76 -25.23
CA TYR A 5 19.65 22.70 -25.18
C TYR A 5 19.75 21.89 -26.47
N ASP A 6 20.41 20.74 -26.41
CA ASP A 6 20.62 19.84 -27.54
C ASP A 6 20.12 18.41 -27.22
N ALA A 7 20.23 17.51 -28.21
CA ALA A 7 19.78 16.12 -28.02
C ALA A 7 20.52 15.39 -26.89
N GLY A 8 21.73 15.79 -26.53
CA GLY A 8 22.50 15.22 -25.41
C GLY A 8 21.98 15.66 -24.05
N SER A 9 21.16 16.72 -23.97
CA SER A 9 20.52 17.17 -22.74
C SER A 9 19.22 16.42 -22.39
N ILE A 10 18.73 15.56 -23.33
CA ILE A 10 17.52 14.77 -23.12
C ILE A 10 17.89 13.49 -22.35
N GLN A 11 17.44 13.40 -21.09
CA GLN A 11 17.56 12.18 -20.28
C GLN A 11 16.25 11.37 -20.37
N VAL A 12 16.36 10.11 -20.75
CA VAL A 12 15.27 9.15 -20.67
C VAL A 12 15.39 8.40 -19.34
N LEU A 13 14.37 8.51 -18.49
CA LEU A 13 14.27 7.78 -17.24
C LEU A 13 13.36 6.58 -17.47
N GLU A 14 13.81 5.41 -17.08
CA GLU A 14 13.04 4.18 -17.24
C GLU A 14 12.63 3.61 -15.88
N GLY A 15 11.43 2.99 -15.83
CA GLY A 15 10.95 2.24 -14.68
C GLY A 15 10.92 3.03 -13.38
N LEU A 16 11.42 2.41 -12.30
CA LEU A 16 11.35 2.96 -10.95
C LEU A 16 12.31 4.14 -10.70
N GLU A 17 13.34 4.31 -11.53
CA GLU A 17 14.22 5.48 -11.44
C GLU A 17 13.45 6.79 -11.74
N ALA A 18 12.48 6.74 -12.65
CA ALA A 18 11.61 7.87 -12.96
C ALA A 18 10.78 8.29 -11.73
N VAL A 19 10.28 7.31 -10.95
CA VAL A 19 9.52 7.56 -9.71
C VAL A 19 10.42 8.22 -8.66
N ARG A 20 11.63 7.72 -8.46
CA ARG A 20 12.58 8.28 -7.49
C ARG A 20 12.97 9.73 -7.81
N LYS A 21 13.20 10.03 -9.09
CA LYS A 21 13.57 11.39 -9.55
C LYS A 21 12.39 12.37 -9.53
N ARG A 22 11.17 11.88 -9.71
CA ARG A 22 9.96 12.70 -9.81
C ARG A 22 8.81 12.09 -9.01
N PRO A 23 8.97 11.86 -7.69
CA PRO A 23 7.94 11.20 -6.87
C PRO A 23 6.61 11.96 -6.90
N GLY A 24 6.65 13.29 -7.04
CA GLY A 24 5.47 14.14 -7.15
C GLY A 24 4.54 13.84 -8.31
N MET A 25 5.04 13.21 -9.37
CA MET A 25 4.21 12.81 -10.53
C MET A 25 3.41 11.52 -10.25
N TYR A 26 3.80 10.72 -9.25
CA TYR A 26 3.25 9.39 -8.99
C TYR A 26 2.51 9.31 -7.65
N LEU A 27 3.04 9.97 -6.61
CA LEU A 27 2.58 9.81 -5.23
C LEU A 27 2.12 11.13 -4.57
N GLY A 28 2.31 12.27 -5.23
CA GLY A 28 2.06 13.59 -4.64
C GLY A 28 3.32 14.25 -4.11
N ASP A 29 3.17 15.38 -3.39
CA ASP A 29 4.31 16.18 -2.93
C ASP A 29 5.10 15.45 -1.82
N PRO A 30 6.40 15.15 -2.02
CA PRO A 30 7.21 14.50 -1.00
C PRO A 30 7.60 15.41 0.17
N HIS A 31 7.32 16.73 0.07
CA HIS A 31 7.76 17.71 1.08
C HIS A 31 6.64 18.15 2.02
N ASP A 32 5.37 17.94 1.67
CA ASP A 32 4.20 18.33 2.49
C ASP A 32 3.59 17.13 3.26
N GLY A 33 4.16 15.93 3.12
CA GLY A 33 3.68 14.69 3.73
C GLY A 33 2.60 13.96 2.93
N SER A 34 2.05 14.55 1.89
CA SER A 34 0.99 13.90 1.09
C SER A 34 1.48 12.63 0.39
N ALA A 35 2.66 12.68 -0.25
CA ALA A 35 3.25 11.50 -0.87
C ALA A 35 3.61 10.41 0.15
N LEU A 36 4.05 10.78 1.35
CA LEU A 36 4.37 9.83 2.42
C LEU A 36 3.15 9.00 2.81
N HIS A 37 2.02 9.67 3.07
CA HIS A 37 0.77 9.00 3.41
C HIS A 37 0.17 8.26 2.21
N HIS A 38 0.36 8.77 0.98
CA HIS A 38 -0.10 8.10 -0.23
C HIS A 38 0.54 6.72 -0.39
N CYS A 39 1.80 6.53 0.04
CA CYS A 39 2.42 5.21 0.06
C CYS A 39 1.60 4.18 0.86
N ILE A 40 0.98 4.60 1.97
CA ILE A 40 0.12 3.72 2.77
C ILE A 40 -1.13 3.35 1.97
N TRP A 41 -1.77 4.34 1.35
CA TRP A 41 -3.01 4.13 0.60
C TRP A 41 -2.81 3.15 -0.55
N GLU A 42 -1.70 3.26 -1.30
CA GLU A 42 -1.37 2.34 -2.40
C GLU A 42 -1.20 0.88 -1.93
N VAL A 43 -0.65 0.66 -0.73
CA VAL A 43 -0.52 -0.68 -0.17
C VAL A 43 -1.85 -1.20 0.39
N VAL A 44 -2.60 -0.36 1.12
CA VAL A 44 -3.92 -0.71 1.67
C VAL A 44 -4.93 -1.00 0.56
N ASP A 45 -4.92 -0.24 -0.53
CA ASP A 45 -5.83 -0.43 -1.66
C ASP A 45 -5.67 -1.82 -2.31
N ASN A 46 -4.46 -2.41 -2.27
CA ASN A 46 -4.28 -3.79 -2.72
C ASN A 46 -5.00 -4.80 -1.81
N SER A 47 -4.98 -4.56 -0.50
CA SER A 47 -5.70 -5.38 0.49
C SER A 47 -7.22 -5.20 0.38
N VAL A 48 -7.68 -3.98 0.05
CA VAL A 48 -9.10 -3.67 -0.23
C VAL A 48 -9.55 -4.36 -1.51
N ASP A 49 -8.72 -4.43 -2.55
CA ASP A 49 -9.04 -5.15 -3.78
C ASP A 49 -9.26 -6.66 -3.53
N GLU A 50 -8.46 -7.28 -2.64
CA GLU A 50 -8.70 -8.66 -2.20
C GLU A 50 -10.02 -8.80 -1.44
N HIS A 51 -10.43 -7.78 -0.65
CA HIS A 51 -11.75 -7.74 0.00
C HIS A 51 -12.87 -7.66 -1.03
N LEU A 52 -12.78 -6.74 -1.99
CA LEU A 52 -13.79 -6.58 -3.05
C LEU A 52 -13.90 -7.82 -3.95
N ALA A 53 -12.81 -8.57 -4.10
CA ALA A 53 -12.79 -9.85 -4.78
C ALA A 53 -13.35 -11.02 -3.92
N GLY A 54 -13.65 -10.78 -2.62
CA GLY A 54 -14.25 -11.74 -1.70
C GLY A 54 -13.25 -12.67 -1.01
N PHE A 55 -11.96 -12.38 -1.05
CA PHE A 55 -10.89 -13.23 -0.49
C PHE A 55 -10.28 -12.69 0.81
N ASN A 56 -10.56 -11.44 1.16
CA ASN A 56 -10.04 -10.79 2.37
C ASN A 56 -11.17 -10.12 3.14
N ASN A 57 -11.07 -10.08 4.46
CA ASN A 57 -12.00 -9.35 5.33
C ASN A 57 -11.28 -8.57 6.44
N THR A 58 -9.97 -8.63 6.52
CA THR A 58 -9.19 -7.98 7.57
C THR A 58 -7.91 -7.38 6.99
N VAL A 59 -7.62 -6.14 7.37
CA VAL A 59 -6.37 -5.45 7.08
C VAL A 59 -5.75 -5.00 8.41
N GLU A 60 -4.48 -5.31 8.61
CA GLU A 60 -3.70 -4.86 9.77
C GLU A 60 -2.65 -3.87 9.29
N VAL A 61 -2.60 -2.70 9.92
CA VAL A 61 -1.62 -1.65 9.67
C VAL A 61 -0.83 -1.39 10.95
N VAL A 62 0.49 -1.47 10.88
CA VAL A 62 1.36 -1.27 12.05
C VAL A 62 2.40 -0.20 11.74
N LEU A 63 2.46 0.83 12.58
CA LEU A 63 3.49 1.85 12.59
C LEU A 63 4.59 1.41 13.55
N HIS A 64 5.77 1.10 13.03
CA HIS A 64 6.88 0.57 13.83
C HIS A 64 7.76 1.68 14.41
N ALA A 65 8.44 1.37 15.53
CA ALA A 65 9.31 2.30 16.24
C ALA A 65 10.52 2.80 15.40
N ASP A 66 10.90 2.07 14.34
CA ASP A 66 11.98 2.46 13.42
C ASP A 66 11.51 3.33 12.25
N HIS A 67 10.25 3.85 12.33
CA HIS A 67 9.57 4.61 11.29
C HIS A 67 9.26 3.82 10.00
N SER A 68 9.32 2.49 10.04
CA SER A 68 8.74 1.66 8.99
C SER A 68 7.24 1.45 9.25
N LEU A 69 6.51 1.03 8.21
CA LEU A 69 5.10 0.71 8.30
C LEU A 69 4.85 -0.62 7.62
N SER A 70 4.02 -1.45 8.23
CA SER A 70 3.55 -2.70 7.62
C SER A 70 2.04 -2.68 7.38
N VAL A 71 1.64 -3.29 6.28
CA VAL A 71 0.25 -3.60 5.94
C VAL A 71 0.17 -5.09 5.67
N ARG A 72 -0.74 -5.77 6.37
CA ARG A 72 -1.03 -7.20 6.18
C ARG A 72 -2.48 -7.39 5.78
N ASP A 73 -2.71 -8.19 4.77
CA ASP A 73 -4.00 -8.77 4.42
C ASP A 73 -4.01 -10.30 4.61
N PHE A 74 -5.19 -10.86 4.58
CA PHE A 74 -5.44 -12.31 4.66
C PHE A 74 -6.13 -12.80 3.39
N GLY A 75 -5.79 -12.17 2.25
CA GLY A 75 -6.27 -12.53 0.94
C GLY A 75 -5.57 -13.78 0.37
N ARG A 76 -5.55 -13.89 -0.95
CA ARG A 76 -4.97 -15.07 -1.64
C ARG A 76 -3.44 -15.15 -1.57
N GLY A 77 -2.78 -14.08 -1.20
CA GLY A 77 -1.34 -13.90 -1.35
C GLY A 77 -0.92 -13.61 -2.79
N ILE A 78 0.07 -12.73 -2.97
CA ILE A 78 0.62 -12.41 -4.29
C ILE A 78 1.12 -13.67 -4.97
N PRO A 79 0.88 -13.89 -6.30
CA PRO A 79 1.42 -15.03 -7.05
C PRO A 79 2.94 -15.08 -6.97
N VAL A 80 3.47 -16.29 -6.76
CA VAL A 80 4.91 -16.55 -6.56
C VAL A 80 5.54 -17.29 -7.76
N ASP A 81 4.69 -17.78 -8.67
CA ASP A 81 5.12 -18.48 -9.87
C ASP A 81 6.00 -17.60 -10.76
N GLN A 82 6.84 -18.24 -11.57
CA GLN A 82 7.68 -17.53 -12.53
C GLN A 82 6.83 -16.89 -13.62
N HIS A 83 7.04 -15.59 -13.84
CA HIS A 83 6.41 -14.86 -14.93
C HIS A 83 7.09 -15.21 -16.25
N GLU A 84 6.34 -15.70 -17.23
CA GLU A 84 6.87 -16.23 -18.51
C GLU A 84 7.73 -15.21 -19.27
N GLU A 85 7.30 -13.96 -19.32
CA GLU A 85 7.98 -12.90 -20.09
C GLU A 85 9.25 -12.39 -19.40
N TYR A 86 9.22 -12.25 -18.05
CA TYR A 86 10.32 -11.61 -17.31
C TYR A 86 11.31 -12.61 -16.69
N GLY A 87 10.97 -13.90 -16.62
CA GLY A 87 11.84 -14.94 -16.10
C GLY A 87 12.12 -14.86 -14.58
N VAL A 88 11.38 -14.00 -13.86
CA VAL A 88 11.42 -13.81 -12.41
C VAL A 88 10.06 -14.10 -11.81
N SER A 89 9.91 -14.13 -10.49
CA SER A 89 8.60 -14.36 -9.86
C SER A 89 7.60 -13.26 -10.22
N ALA A 90 6.31 -13.60 -10.29
CA ALA A 90 5.25 -12.61 -10.47
C ALA A 90 5.27 -11.56 -9.36
N ALA A 91 5.60 -11.96 -8.13
CA ALA A 91 5.78 -11.04 -7.00
C ALA A 91 6.87 -9.99 -7.30
N GLU A 92 8.02 -10.40 -7.82
CA GLU A 92 9.10 -9.48 -8.19
C GLU A 92 8.67 -8.51 -9.31
N VAL A 93 7.94 -9.01 -10.31
CA VAL A 93 7.41 -8.17 -11.39
C VAL A 93 6.49 -7.09 -10.82
N ILE A 94 5.56 -7.45 -9.93
CA ILE A 94 4.63 -6.50 -9.28
C ILE A 94 5.38 -5.45 -8.46
N MET A 95 6.46 -5.83 -7.78
CA MET A 95 7.24 -4.91 -6.93
C MET A 95 8.20 -4.02 -7.72
N THR A 96 8.61 -4.41 -8.93
CA THR A 96 9.68 -3.71 -9.67
C THR A 96 9.25 -3.11 -11.00
N LYS A 97 8.04 -3.39 -11.50
CA LYS A 97 7.53 -2.82 -12.75
C LYS A 97 6.35 -1.91 -12.50
N LEU A 98 6.38 -0.71 -13.08
CA LEU A 98 5.21 0.17 -13.11
C LEU A 98 4.12 -0.46 -13.96
N HIS A 99 2.89 -0.27 -13.54
CA HIS A 99 1.72 -0.81 -14.25
C HIS A 99 1.69 -2.34 -14.38
N ALA A 100 2.39 -3.05 -13.49
CA ALA A 100 2.28 -4.50 -13.37
C ALA A 100 1.25 -4.86 -12.29
N GLY A 101 0.41 -5.87 -12.57
CA GLY A 101 -0.55 -6.42 -11.62
C GLY A 101 -1.81 -6.93 -12.30
N GLY A 102 -2.53 -7.83 -11.61
CA GLY A 102 -3.77 -8.43 -12.11
C GLY A 102 -4.94 -7.45 -12.32
N LYS A 103 -4.79 -6.19 -11.92
CA LYS A 103 -5.81 -5.13 -12.07
C LYS A 103 -6.03 -4.72 -13.54
N PHE A 104 -5.06 -5.00 -14.41
CA PHE A 104 -5.17 -4.73 -15.86
C PHE A 104 -5.88 -5.86 -16.60
N ASP A 105 -6.13 -7.00 -15.95
CA ASP A 105 -6.91 -8.11 -16.51
C ASP A 105 -8.33 -8.12 -15.88
N ASN A 106 -9.35 -7.82 -16.69
CA ASN A 106 -10.76 -7.82 -16.29
C ASN A 106 -11.27 -9.17 -15.74
N SER A 107 -10.47 -10.24 -15.85
CA SER A 107 -10.81 -11.56 -15.31
C SER A 107 -10.52 -11.68 -13.81
N SER A 108 -9.55 -10.93 -13.29
CA SER A 108 -9.06 -11.07 -11.92
C SER A 108 -9.75 -10.12 -10.93
N TYR A 109 -10.11 -8.90 -11.37
CA TYR A 109 -10.80 -7.90 -10.55
C TYR A 109 -11.89 -7.19 -11.34
N LYS A 110 -13.15 -7.30 -10.90
CA LYS A 110 -14.30 -6.60 -11.52
C LYS A 110 -14.40 -5.13 -11.12
N VAL A 111 -13.86 -4.79 -9.95
CA VAL A 111 -13.79 -3.44 -9.39
C VAL A 111 -12.45 -3.33 -8.69
N SER A 112 -11.76 -2.20 -8.81
CA SER A 112 -10.51 -1.92 -8.13
C SER A 112 -10.61 -0.61 -7.37
N GLY A 113 -10.12 -0.57 -6.13
CA GLY A 113 -10.05 0.65 -5.30
C GLY A 113 -8.93 1.59 -5.75
N GLY A 114 -7.86 1.07 -6.35
CA GLY A 114 -6.73 1.86 -6.83
C GLY A 114 -6.96 2.43 -8.22
N LEU A 115 -7.05 3.77 -8.32
CA LEU A 115 -7.34 4.47 -9.59
C LEU A 115 -6.09 4.75 -10.45
N HIS A 116 -4.88 4.69 -9.89
CA HIS A 116 -3.67 5.23 -10.53
C HIS A 116 -2.77 4.17 -11.17
N GLY A 117 -2.92 2.87 -10.84
CA GLY A 117 -2.16 1.77 -11.46
C GLY A 117 -0.62 1.82 -11.29
N VAL A 118 -0.12 2.77 -10.49
CA VAL A 118 1.31 2.88 -10.17
C VAL A 118 1.70 2.03 -8.99
N GLY A 119 0.79 1.86 -8.03
CA GLY A 119 0.78 0.82 -7.02
C GLY A 119 2.02 0.70 -6.16
N VAL A 120 2.15 -0.49 -5.62
CA VAL A 120 3.21 -0.87 -4.67
C VAL A 120 4.63 -0.72 -5.24
N SER A 121 4.81 -0.80 -6.57
CA SER A 121 6.12 -0.59 -7.19
C SER A 121 6.62 0.85 -7.03
N ALA A 122 5.72 1.85 -7.07
CA ALA A 122 6.07 3.23 -6.78
C ALA A 122 6.46 3.42 -5.31
N VAL A 123 5.74 2.76 -4.37
CA VAL A 123 6.11 2.74 -2.95
C VAL A 123 7.49 2.13 -2.74
N ASN A 124 7.76 0.98 -3.40
CA ASN A 124 9.07 0.35 -3.37
C ASN A 124 10.17 1.30 -3.86
N ALA A 125 9.93 2.03 -4.95
CA ALA A 125 10.89 2.97 -5.51
C ALA A 125 11.29 4.07 -4.52
N VAL A 126 10.36 4.59 -3.70
CA VAL A 126 10.59 5.69 -2.75
C VAL A 126 10.90 5.20 -1.32
N SER A 127 11.09 3.91 -1.15
CA SER A 127 11.46 3.30 0.12
C SER A 127 12.97 3.10 0.23
N GLU A 128 13.53 3.34 1.41
CA GLU A 128 14.90 2.92 1.76
C GLU A 128 15.03 1.41 1.60
N TRP A 129 14.03 0.69 2.15
CA TRP A 129 13.87 -0.75 1.94
C TRP A 129 12.40 -1.16 2.00
N MET A 130 12.10 -2.28 1.35
CA MET A 130 10.80 -2.95 1.41
C MET A 130 11.00 -4.45 1.59
N ASN A 131 10.25 -5.05 2.51
CA ASN A 131 10.13 -6.49 2.68
C ASN A 131 8.72 -6.92 2.26
N VAL A 132 8.64 -7.98 1.51
CA VAL A 132 7.39 -8.63 1.12
C VAL A 132 7.40 -10.04 1.69
N VAL A 133 6.38 -10.38 2.48
CA VAL A 133 6.14 -11.72 3.00
C VAL A 133 4.81 -12.21 2.44
N ILE A 134 4.81 -13.38 1.81
CA ILE A 134 3.66 -13.95 1.13
C ILE A 134 3.36 -15.31 1.73
N HIS A 135 2.13 -15.48 2.23
CA HIS A 135 1.58 -16.75 2.69
C HIS A 135 0.72 -17.31 1.55
N ARG A 136 1.20 -18.38 0.90
CA ARG A 136 0.52 -18.95 -0.24
C ARG A 136 0.88 -20.44 -0.45
N ASP A 137 -0.12 -21.25 -0.80
CA ASP A 137 0.04 -22.68 -1.13
C ASP A 137 0.77 -23.48 -0.04
N GLY A 138 0.49 -23.14 1.25
CA GLY A 138 1.06 -23.78 2.42
C GLY A 138 2.49 -23.35 2.76
N ASN A 139 3.05 -22.38 2.05
CA ASN A 139 4.41 -21.89 2.24
C ASN A 139 4.44 -20.39 2.57
N VAL A 140 5.48 -19.99 3.28
CA VAL A 140 5.81 -18.59 3.54
C VAL A 140 7.01 -18.21 2.68
N TYR A 141 6.82 -17.21 1.82
CA TYR A 141 7.85 -16.66 0.96
C TYR A 141 8.24 -15.28 1.44
N LYS A 142 9.50 -14.91 1.21
CA LYS A 142 10.02 -13.57 1.54
C LYS A 142 10.93 -13.07 0.44
N GLN A 143 10.83 -11.77 0.15
CA GLN A 143 11.74 -11.05 -0.73
C GLN A 143 12.02 -9.65 -0.19
N ARG A 144 13.24 -9.15 -0.39
CA ARG A 144 13.68 -7.81 0.03
C ARG A 144 14.09 -6.98 -1.16
N PHE A 145 13.75 -5.69 -1.08
CA PHE A 145 14.10 -4.65 -2.03
C PHE A 145 14.72 -3.46 -1.30
N GLU A 146 15.59 -2.71 -1.97
CA GLU A 146 16.16 -1.43 -1.50
C GLU A 146 16.09 -0.43 -2.65
N ALA A 147 15.50 0.73 -2.39
CA ALA A 147 15.30 1.80 -3.37
C ALA A 147 14.68 1.29 -4.70
N GLY A 148 13.73 0.34 -4.62
CA GLY A 148 13.09 -0.27 -5.78
C GLY A 148 13.87 -1.39 -6.45
N VAL A 149 15.10 -1.70 -6.00
CA VAL A 149 15.96 -2.74 -6.57
C VAL A 149 15.89 -4.01 -5.72
N ARG A 150 15.79 -5.16 -6.38
CA ARG A 150 15.85 -6.46 -5.72
C ARG A 150 17.19 -6.66 -4.99
N VAL A 151 17.12 -7.05 -3.71
CA VAL A 151 18.29 -7.40 -2.88
C VAL A 151 18.40 -8.91 -2.69
N THR A 152 17.27 -9.59 -2.47
CA THR A 152 17.21 -11.05 -2.36
C THR A 152 16.36 -11.66 -3.47
N ASP A 153 16.58 -12.92 -3.78
CA ASP A 153 15.60 -13.71 -4.53
C ASP A 153 14.34 -13.94 -3.66
N LEU A 154 13.26 -14.41 -4.28
CA LEU A 154 12.10 -14.87 -3.53
C LEU A 154 12.44 -16.22 -2.89
N GLU A 155 12.53 -16.24 -1.56
CA GLU A 155 12.94 -17.41 -0.78
C GLU A 155 11.76 -17.99 -0.01
N THR A 156 11.66 -19.31 0.05
CA THR A 156 10.74 -19.98 0.98
C THR A 156 11.39 -20.03 2.36
N ILE A 157 10.76 -19.37 3.34
CA ILE A 157 11.29 -19.23 4.71
C ILE A 157 10.56 -20.10 5.75
N GLY A 158 9.48 -20.75 5.36
CA GLY A 158 8.67 -21.59 6.25
C GLY A 158 7.41 -22.11 5.61
N THR A 159 6.55 -22.69 6.43
CA THR A 159 5.21 -23.17 6.07
C THR A 159 4.13 -22.41 6.86
N CYS A 160 2.92 -22.36 6.33
CA CYS A 160 1.76 -21.70 6.95
C CYS A 160 0.47 -22.45 6.65
N ASP A 161 -0.53 -22.21 7.50
CA ASP A 161 -1.90 -22.71 7.32
C ASP A 161 -2.86 -21.61 6.84
N ASP A 162 -2.39 -20.37 6.78
CA ASP A 162 -3.13 -19.19 6.33
C ASP A 162 -2.63 -18.71 4.95
N THR A 163 -3.33 -17.72 4.41
CA THR A 163 -2.92 -17.02 3.18
C THR A 163 -2.90 -15.52 3.40
N GLY A 164 -2.20 -14.78 2.55
CA GLY A 164 -2.18 -13.32 2.58
C GLY A 164 -0.84 -12.74 2.19
N THR A 165 -0.77 -11.40 2.25
CA THR A 165 0.46 -10.66 1.97
C THR A 165 0.75 -9.67 3.09
N THR A 166 2.01 -9.59 3.48
CA THR A 166 2.51 -8.52 4.36
C THR A 166 3.56 -7.71 3.60
N ILE A 167 3.33 -6.43 3.47
CA ILE A 167 4.29 -5.48 2.93
C ILE A 167 4.74 -4.59 4.05
N THR A 168 6.05 -4.58 4.32
CA THR A 168 6.69 -3.66 5.27
C THR A 168 7.64 -2.77 4.50
N PHE A 169 7.51 -1.46 4.64
CA PHE A 169 8.38 -0.52 3.95
C PHE A 169 8.85 0.59 4.88
N LYS A 170 10.05 1.09 4.62
CA LYS A 170 10.61 2.26 5.29
C LYS A 170 10.81 3.37 4.28
N PRO A 171 10.16 4.53 4.44
CA PRO A 171 10.34 5.67 3.55
C PRO A 171 11.79 6.12 3.47
N ASP A 172 12.25 6.48 2.27
CA ASP A 172 13.60 6.97 2.05
C ASP A 172 13.70 8.45 2.45
N THR A 173 14.46 8.75 3.51
CA THR A 173 14.63 10.11 4.03
C THR A 173 15.40 11.04 3.09
N THR A 174 16.01 10.51 2.03
CA THR A 174 16.61 11.34 0.97
C THR A 174 15.55 11.88 -0.01
N ILE A 175 14.37 11.27 -0.04
CA ILE A 175 13.21 11.69 -0.83
C ILE A 175 12.24 12.48 0.05
N PHE A 176 11.87 11.94 1.21
CA PHE A 176 10.99 12.57 2.20
C PHE A 176 11.83 13.38 3.19
N THR A 177 12.14 14.63 2.86
CA THR A 177 13.13 15.41 3.61
C THR A 177 12.53 16.29 4.72
N ASN A 178 11.29 16.72 4.59
CA ASN A 178 10.64 17.65 5.53
C ASN A 178 9.74 16.93 6.54
N ILE A 179 8.92 16.01 6.05
CA ILE A 179 8.00 15.21 6.86
C ILE A 179 8.34 13.75 6.64
N VAL A 180 8.95 13.14 7.65
CA VAL A 180 9.47 11.76 7.62
C VAL A 180 8.67 10.82 8.53
N GLU A 181 7.74 11.37 9.32
CA GLU A 181 6.92 10.60 10.26
C GLU A 181 5.49 10.46 9.75
N PHE A 182 4.95 9.29 9.92
CA PHE A 182 3.54 9.00 9.66
C PHE A 182 2.66 9.66 10.74
N ASP A 183 1.64 10.40 10.31
CA ASP A 183 0.62 10.98 11.16
C ASP A 183 -0.47 9.95 11.46
N PHE A 184 -0.55 9.50 12.73
CA PHE A 184 -1.51 8.48 13.16
C PHE A 184 -2.95 8.95 12.96
N ASP A 185 -3.29 10.18 13.33
CA ASP A 185 -4.66 10.69 13.26
C ASP A 185 -5.15 10.77 11.80
N GLN A 186 -4.25 11.16 10.90
CA GLN A 186 -4.54 11.17 9.46
C GLN A 186 -4.78 9.74 8.93
N ILE A 187 -3.96 8.78 9.36
CA ILE A 187 -4.10 7.36 8.98
C ILE A 187 -5.41 6.81 9.53
N ASP A 188 -5.69 7.01 10.81
CA ASP A 188 -6.90 6.54 11.48
C ASP A 188 -8.15 7.07 10.79
N SER A 189 -8.21 8.39 10.55
CA SER A 189 -9.33 9.02 9.86
C SER A 189 -9.58 8.43 8.47
N ARG A 190 -8.53 8.27 7.66
CA ARG A 190 -8.64 7.74 6.30
C ARG A 190 -9.03 6.26 6.28
N LEU A 191 -8.45 5.44 7.15
CA LEU A 191 -8.75 4.01 7.22
C LEU A 191 -10.14 3.73 7.80
N LYS A 192 -10.63 4.60 8.69
CA LYS A 192 -12.02 4.60 9.14
C LYS A 192 -12.98 4.83 7.95
N GLU A 193 -12.73 5.84 7.11
CA GLU A 193 -13.51 6.06 5.89
C GLU A 193 -13.47 4.83 4.95
N THR A 194 -12.29 4.25 4.77
CA THR A 194 -12.11 3.05 3.95
C THR A 194 -12.94 1.89 4.47
N SER A 195 -12.99 1.66 5.79
CA SER A 195 -13.83 0.61 6.40
C SER A 195 -15.33 0.89 6.23
N PHE A 196 -15.77 2.14 6.28
CA PHE A 196 -17.17 2.51 5.98
C PHE A 196 -17.56 2.27 4.52
N LEU A 197 -16.66 2.58 3.60
CA LEU A 197 -16.91 2.39 2.17
C LEU A 197 -16.91 0.93 1.75
N ASN A 198 -16.24 0.05 2.53
CA ASN A 198 -16.10 -1.37 2.25
C ASN A 198 -16.78 -2.21 3.33
N ALA A 199 -18.10 -2.40 3.20
CA ALA A 199 -18.91 -3.10 4.18
C ALA A 199 -18.33 -4.48 4.56
N GLY A 200 -18.16 -4.72 5.87
CA GLY A 200 -17.62 -5.97 6.41
C GLY A 200 -16.09 -6.05 6.41
N LEU A 201 -15.37 -5.05 5.88
CA LEU A 201 -13.93 -4.97 6.02
C LEU A 201 -13.56 -4.48 7.41
N ARG A 202 -12.77 -5.28 8.13
CA ARG A 202 -12.17 -4.96 9.43
C ARG A 202 -10.78 -4.39 9.21
N ILE A 203 -10.50 -3.20 9.75
CA ILE A 203 -9.18 -2.58 9.70
C ILE A 203 -8.68 -2.38 11.12
N VAL A 204 -7.49 -2.87 11.43
CA VAL A 204 -6.81 -2.72 12.71
C VAL A 204 -5.56 -1.88 12.50
N ILE A 205 -5.41 -0.81 13.27
CA ILE A 205 -4.26 0.08 13.20
C ILE A 205 -3.54 0.04 14.54
N THR A 206 -2.25 -0.26 14.54
CA THR A 206 -1.42 -0.30 15.75
C THR A 206 -0.25 0.66 15.60
N ASP A 207 -0.07 1.55 16.56
CA ASP A 207 1.08 2.43 16.69
C ASP A 207 2.01 1.89 17.79
N GLU A 208 3.19 1.42 17.39
CA GLU A 208 4.24 0.86 18.27
C GLU A 208 5.34 1.87 18.61
N ARG A 209 5.18 3.14 18.21
CA ARG A 209 6.21 4.17 18.41
C ARG A 209 6.27 4.72 19.83
N GLY A 210 5.21 4.54 20.62
CA GLY A 210 5.13 4.95 22.01
C GLY A 210 5.68 3.91 22.99
N GLU A 211 5.64 4.24 24.29
CA GLU A 211 5.99 3.27 25.36
C GLU A 211 4.99 2.11 25.45
N GLU A 212 3.74 2.37 25.13
CA GLU A 212 2.66 1.38 25.03
C GLU A 212 2.08 1.42 23.62
N ASN A 213 1.71 0.25 23.10
CA ASN A 213 1.06 0.14 21.80
C ASN A 213 -0.33 0.77 21.84
N HIS A 214 -0.61 1.66 20.90
CA HIS A 214 -1.93 2.23 20.70
C HIS A 214 -2.63 1.52 19.55
N THR A 215 -3.77 0.84 19.82
CA THR A 215 -4.49 0.08 18.79
C THR A 215 -5.91 0.60 18.64
N VAL A 216 -6.33 0.83 17.40
CA VAL A 216 -7.69 1.21 17.02
C VAL A 216 -8.23 0.20 16.01
N GLU A 217 -9.52 -0.09 16.10
CA GLU A 217 -10.20 -1.01 15.18
C GLU A 217 -11.42 -0.34 14.56
N HIS A 218 -11.56 -0.49 13.24
CA HIS A 218 -12.72 -0.07 12.47
C HIS A 218 -13.35 -1.28 11.79
N HIS A 219 -14.65 -1.49 12.05
CA HIS A 219 -15.43 -2.55 11.41
C HIS A 219 -16.91 -2.13 11.31
N TYR A 220 -17.42 -1.99 10.11
CA TYR A 220 -18.78 -1.54 9.82
C TYR A 220 -19.50 -2.54 8.91
N ALA A 221 -20.24 -3.46 9.51
CA ALA A 221 -20.94 -4.51 8.77
C ALA A 221 -21.99 -3.96 7.78
N GLY A 222 -22.66 -2.86 8.15
CA GLY A 222 -23.65 -2.18 7.32
C GLY A 222 -23.08 -1.14 6.35
N GLY A 223 -21.76 -0.90 6.37
CA GLY A 223 -21.10 0.05 5.50
C GLY A 223 -21.70 1.47 5.57
N ILE A 224 -21.88 2.13 4.43
CA ILE A 224 -22.42 3.51 4.33
C ILE A 224 -23.76 3.67 5.06
N SER A 225 -24.59 2.64 5.14
CA SER A 225 -25.88 2.72 5.82
C SER A 225 -25.77 2.93 7.33
N GLU A 226 -24.67 2.49 7.95
CA GLU A 226 -24.37 2.76 9.37
C GLU A 226 -23.87 4.17 9.60
N PHE A 227 -23.16 4.74 8.63
CA PHE A 227 -22.66 6.11 8.67
C PHE A 227 -23.80 7.16 8.61
N VAL A 228 -24.81 6.91 7.79
CA VAL A 228 -25.94 7.84 7.57
C VAL A 228 -26.90 7.89 8.76
N LYS A 229 -27.05 6.81 9.54
CA LYS A 229 -27.98 6.77 10.68
C LYS A 229 -27.73 7.84 11.75
N PRO A 230 -26.50 8.13 12.21
CA PRO A 230 -26.25 9.18 13.20
C PRO A 230 -26.53 10.60 12.66
N VAL A 231 -26.26 10.85 11.38
CA VAL A 231 -26.44 12.16 10.75
C VAL A 231 -27.94 12.50 10.62
N SER A 232 -28.80 11.53 10.28
CA SER A 232 -30.25 11.78 10.20
C SER A 232 -30.89 12.01 11.57
N TYR A 233 -30.36 11.42 12.65
CA TYR A 233 -30.90 11.63 14.02
C TYR A 233 -30.56 13.04 14.56
N THR A 234 -29.41 13.60 14.22
CA THR A 234 -29.03 14.96 14.62
C THR A 234 -29.79 16.04 13.84
N HIS A 235 -30.11 15.81 12.57
CA HIS A 235 -30.89 16.75 11.78
C HIS A 235 -32.37 16.76 12.14
N LEU A 236 -32.98 15.61 12.50
CA LEU A 236 -34.37 15.53 12.91
C LEU A 236 -34.64 16.22 14.26
N ARG A 237 -33.67 16.28 15.19
CA ARG A 237 -33.80 17.01 16.45
C ARG A 237 -33.66 18.53 16.33
N ALA A 238 -33.05 19.04 15.28
CA ALA A 238 -32.87 20.48 15.08
C ALA A 238 -34.13 21.18 14.53
N HIS A 239 -35.16 20.43 14.10
CA HIS A 239 -36.43 20.97 13.59
C HIS A 239 -37.60 20.86 14.58
N GLU A 240 -37.39 20.33 15.79
CA GLU A 240 -38.42 20.18 16.83
C GLU A 240 -38.28 21.18 17.99
N THR A 241 -37.53 22.28 17.83
CA THR A 241 -37.45 23.38 18.81
C THR A 241 -37.90 24.69 18.23
#